data_127f34c0361bb7baabdee3b8322c83b4
#
_entry.id   127f34c0361bb7baabdee3b8322c83b4
#
_cell.length_a   1.000
_cell.length_b   1.000
_cell.length_c   1.000
_cell.angle_alpha   90.00
_cell.angle_beta   90.00
_cell.angle_gamma   90.00
#
_symmetry.space_group_name_H-M   'P 1'
#
loop_
_entity.id
_entity.type
_entity.pdbx_description
1 polymer ?
#
loop_
_entity_poly.entity_id
_entity_poly.type
_entity_poly.pdbx_seq_one_letter_code
_entity_poly.pdbx_strand_id
1 'polypeptide(L)'
;VYELNRIKNGADFVTPDGEVIPNLRLTRPSAPVRKYAYCSDTIYRPSLAEQIKNVDLLFHEATFAQTEQARAKETYHTTAAQAAQLALDANVRQLVIGHFSARYEDESVLLHEASAIFPQTILAKENLCIDVDGGTVYEK
;
A
#
# COMPACT_ATOMS: atom_id res chain seq x y z
N VAL A 1 10.08 7.66 -35.46
CA VAL A 1 10.09 7.98 -34.04
C VAL A 1 8.89 8.85 -33.63
N TYR A 2 8.56 9.90 -34.43
CA TYR A 2 7.45 10.82 -34.12
C TYR A 2 6.08 10.10 -34.07
N GLU A 3 5.77 9.27 -35.05
CA GLU A 3 4.50 8.51 -35.11
C GLU A 3 4.37 7.51 -33.96
N LEU A 4 5.46 6.83 -33.56
CA LEU A 4 5.44 5.93 -32.43
C LEU A 4 5.09 6.63 -31.11
N ASN A 5 5.55 7.87 -30.90
CA ASN A 5 5.20 8.64 -29.73
C ASN A 5 3.73 9.04 -29.72
N ARG A 6 3.17 9.41 -30.88
CA ARG A 6 1.74 9.70 -31.01
C ARG A 6 0.89 8.46 -30.70
N ILE A 7 1.25 7.31 -31.28
CA ILE A 7 0.57 6.04 -31.01
C ILE A 7 0.63 5.67 -29.54
N LYS A 8 1.80 5.78 -28.89
CA LYS A 8 1.96 5.53 -27.45
C LYS A 8 1.13 6.47 -26.57
N ASN A 9 0.82 7.67 -27.07
CA ASN A 9 -0.02 8.65 -26.39
C ASN A 9 -1.51 8.55 -26.76
N GLY A 10 -1.92 7.46 -27.41
CA GLY A 10 -3.33 7.17 -27.69
C GLY A 10 -3.83 7.61 -29.06
N ALA A 11 -2.97 8.15 -29.94
CA ALA A 11 -3.41 8.54 -31.27
C ALA A 11 -3.57 7.32 -32.21
N ASP A 12 -4.56 7.37 -33.08
CA ASP A 12 -4.69 6.43 -34.17
C ASP A 12 -3.55 6.65 -35.19
N PHE A 13 -3.23 5.62 -35.93
CA PHE A 13 -2.24 5.69 -37.01
C PHE A 13 -2.93 5.81 -38.37
N VAL A 14 -2.50 6.76 -39.16
CA VAL A 14 -2.98 6.94 -40.55
C VAL A 14 -1.89 6.44 -41.48
N THR A 15 -2.19 5.45 -42.30
CA THR A 15 -1.28 4.93 -43.33
C THR A 15 -1.04 5.96 -44.42
N PRO A 16 0.01 5.82 -45.24
CA PRO A 16 0.24 6.71 -46.41
C PRO A 16 -0.93 6.74 -47.38
N ASP A 17 -1.70 5.65 -47.47
CA ASP A 17 -2.86 5.51 -48.35
C ASP A 17 -4.16 6.06 -47.72
N GLY A 18 -4.08 6.65 -46.52
CA GLY A 18 -5.20 7.29 -45.85
C GLY A 18 -6.06 6.36 -44.98
N GLU A 19 -5.70 5.08 -44.87
CA GLU A 19 -6.41 4.16 -43.94
C GLU A 19 -6.13 4.52 -42.48
N VAL A 20 -7.18 4.58 -41.67
CA VAL A 20 -7.05 4.83 -40.21
C VAL A 20 -7.01 3.51 -39.46
N ILE A 21 -5.90 3.26 -38.78
CA ILE A 21 -5.74 2.10 -37.89
C ILE A 21 -5.97 2.58 -36.44
N PRO A 22 -7.04 2.11 -35.79
CA PRO A 22 -7.34 2.52 -34.41
C PRO A 22 -6.22 2.15 -33.43
N ASN A 23 -5.92 3.04 -32.50
CA ASN A 23 -4.88 2.86 -31.48
C ASN A 23 -5.02 1.53 -30.71
N LEU A 24 -6.23 1.11 -30.40
CA LEU A 24 -6.52 -0.16 -29.70
C LEU A 24 -6.03 -1.41 -30.45
N ARG A 25 -5.81 -1.33 -31.77
CA ARG A 25 -5.23 -2.41 -32.57
C ARG A 25 -3.70 -2.42 -32.55
N LEU A 26 -3.11 -1.28 -32.20
CA LEU A 26 -1.66 -1.06 -32.26
C LEU A 26 -0.99 -1.13 -30.88
N THR A 27 -1.78 -0.95 -29.82
CA THR A 27 -1.28 -0.88 -28.45
C THR A 27 -2.00 -1.90 -27.56
N ARG A 28 -1.33 -2.28 -26.47
CA ARG A 28 -1.98 -2.96 -25.36
C ARG A 28 -2.10 -1.97 -24.21
N PRO A 29 -3.22 -1.96 -23.47
CA PRO A 29 -3.32 -1.17 -22.25
C PRO A 29 -2.12 -1.47 -21.34
N SER A 30 -1.54 -0.44 -20.76
CA SER A 30 -0.53 -0.64 -19.71
C SER A 30 -1.12 -1.37 -18.52
N ALA A 31 -0.31 -2.16 -17.85
CA ALA A 31 -0.72 -2.71 -16.56
C ALA A 31 -1.13 -1.55 -15.61
N PRO A 32 -2.12 -1.76 -14.74
CA PRO A 32 -2.49 -0.76 -13.74
C PRO A 32 -1.28 -0.31 -12.93
N VAL A 33 -1.18 1.00 -12.69
CA VAL A 33 -0.14 1.56 -11.81
C VAL A 33 -0.39 1.07 -10.39
N ARG A 34 0.65 0.51 -9.79
CA ARG A 34 0.61 0.07 -8.39
C ARG A 34 1.11 1.17 -7.50
N LYS A 35 0.51 1.26 -6.31
CA LYS A 35 0.81 2.30 -5.34
C LYS A 35 1.24 1.65 -4.03
N TYR A 36 2.36 2.10 -3.51
CA TYR A 36 2.89 1.70 -2.23
C TYR A 36 3.08 2.92 -1.34
N ALA A 37 2.71 2.80 -0.07
CA ALA A 37 2.99 3.81 0.95
C ALA A 37 3.79 3.19 2.10
N TYR A 38 4.75 3.95 2.62
CA TYR A 38 5.59 3.59 3.74
C TYR A 38 5.49 4.68 4.81
N CYS A 39 4.93 4.33 5.96
CA CYS A 39 4.72 5.21 7.11
C CYS A 39 5.41 4.59 8.33
N SER A 40 6.57 5.10 8.70
CA SER A 40 7.33 4.62 9.85
C SER A 40 7.79 5.76 10.73
N ASP A 41 8.07 5.47 11.99
CA ASP A 41 8.46 6.44 13.01
C ASP A 41 7.55 7.68 13.03
N THR A 42 6.25 7.44 13.09
CA THR A 42 5.25 8.51 12.99
C THR A 42 4.15 8.35 14.03
N ILE A 43 3.79 9.46 14.64
CA ILE A 43 2.57 9.53 15.45
C ILE A 43 1.34 9.32 14.54
N TYR A 44 0.27 8.75 15.11
CA TYR A 44 -1.00 8.60 14.41
C TYR A 44 -1.52 9.94 13.85
N ARG A 45 -1.70 10.00 12.55
CA ARG A 45 -2.20 11.17 11.81
C ARG A 45 -3.35 10.78 10.89
N PRO A 46 -4.60 10.99 11.30
CA PRO A 46 -5.76 10.68 10.45
C PRO A 46 -5.73 11.38 9.08
N SER A 47 -5.14 12.59 9.00
CA SER A 47 -5.03 13.34 7.75
C SER A 47 -4.18 12.66 6.68
N LEU A 48 -3.36 11.66 7.03
CA LEU A 48 -2.62 10.86 6.05
C LEU A 48 -3.54 10.02 5.18
N ALA A 49 -4.75 9.66 5.64
CA ALA A 49 -5.68 8.83 4.89
C ALA A 49 -5.95 9.36 3.48
N GLU A 50 -6.11 10.68 3.32
CA GLU A 50 -6.34 11.26 1.99
C GLU A 50 -5.09 11.21 1.09
N GLN A 51 -3.88 11.26 1.67
CA GLN A 51 -2.63 11.23 0.91
C GLN A 51 -2.29 9.83 0.39
N ILE A 52 -2.67 8.79 1.16
CA ILE A 52 -2.41 7.38 0.84
C ILE A 52 -3.64 6.65 0.33
N LYS A 53 -4.66 7.39 -0.08
CA LYS A 53 -5.94 6.84 -0.52
C LYS A 53 -5.78 5.85 -1.68
N ASN A 54 -6.42 4.70 -1.53
CA ASN A 54 -6.44 3.62 -2.53
C ASN A 54 -5.03 3.12 -2.92
N VAL A 55 -4.06 3.11 -2.00
CA VAL A 55 -2.80 2.41 -2.26
C VAL A 55 -3.00 0.90 -2.21
N ASP A 56 -2.22 0.18 -3.00
CA ASP A 56 -2.29 -1.27 -3.06
C ASP A 56 -1.67 -1.91 -1.82
N LEU A 57 -0.59 -1.34 -1.31
CA LEU A 57 0.10 -1.80 -0.12
C LEU A 57 0.49 -0.62 0.76
N LEU A 58 0.08 -0.66 2.02
CA LEU A 58 0.53 0.25 3.06
C LEU A 58 1.43 -0.51 4.04
N PHE A 59 2.69 -0.09 4.19
CA PHE A 59 3.46 -0.39 5.39
C PHE A 59 3.22 0.72 6.41
N HIS A 60 2.85 0.36 7.62
CA HIS A 60 2.71 1.32 8.74
C HIS A 60 3.35 0.77 9.99
N GLU A 61 4.04 1.64 10.76
CA GLU A 61 4.48 1.24 12.08
C GLU A 61 3.29 0.87 12.96
N ALA A 62 3.52 -0.03 13.91
CA ALA A 62 2.59 -0.44 14.93
C ALA A 62 3.38 -0.78 16.19
N THR A 63 4.07 0.22 16.72
CA THR A 63 5.03 0.07 17.82
C THR A 63 4.37 -0.45 19.08
N PHE A 64 3.09 -0.11 19.31
CA PHE A 64 2.38 -0.41 20.53
C PHE A 64 1.00 -1.06 20.30
N ALA A 65 0.54 -1.82 21.31
CA ALA A 65 -0.86 -2.22 21.41
C ALA A 65 -1.74 -1.04 21.82
N GLN A 66 -3.05 -1.15 21.59
CA GLN A 66 -4.01 -0.07 21.90
C GLN A 66 -4.04 0.30 23.40
N THR A 67 -3.77 -0.65 24.26
CA THR A 67 -3.66 -0.40 25.72
C THR A 67 -2.54 0.58 26.07
N GLU A 68 -1.53 0.71 25.21
CA GLU A 68 -0.38 1.60 25.38
C GLU A 68 -0.51 2.91 24.57
N GLN A 69 -1.72 3.30 24.19
CA GLN A 69 -1.97 4.48 23.32
C GLN A 69 -1.40 5.77 23.91
N ALA A 70 -1.47 5.96 25.23
CA ALA A 70 -0.90 7.14 25.89
C ALA A 70 0.61 7.22 25.66
N ARG A 71 1.31 6.08 25.82
CA ARG A 71 2.75 5.97 25.58
C ARG A 71 3.09 6.15 24.11
N ALA A 72 2.33 5.55 23.21
CA ALA A 72 2.51 5.76 21.76
C ALA A 72 2.49 7.24 21.41
N LYS A 73 1.54 8.00 21.97
CA LYS A 73 1.44 9.44 21.78
C LYS A 73 2.65 10.20 22.34
N GLU A 74 3.10 9.85 23.55
CA GLU A 74 4.24 10.49 24.22
C GLU A 74 5.56 10.27 23.46
N THR A 75 5.71 9.09 22.85
CA THR A 75 6.92 8.70 22.12
C THR A 75 6.82 8.92 20.61
N TYR A 76 5.75 9.57 20.14
CA TYR A 76 5.49 9.87 18.73
C TYR A 76 5.37 8.63 17.84
N HIS A 77 4.76 7.58 18.39
CA HIS A 77 4.48 6.33 17.66
C HIS A 77 2.97 6.07 17.51
N THR A 78 2.66 4.99 16.82
CA THR A 78 1.30 4.58 16.49
C THR A 78 0.99 3.21 17.13
N THR A 79 -0.28 2.97 17.49
CA THR A 79 -0.74 1.65 17.91
C THR A 79 -1.19 0.81 16.72
N ALA A 80 -1.22 -0.52 16.88
CA ALA A 80 -1.68 -1.45 15.86
C ALA A 80 -3.13 -1.14 15.41
N ALA A 81 -4.00 -0.84 16.37
CA ALA A 81 -5.38 -0.45 16.09
C ALA A 81 -5.47 0.86 15.29
N GLN A 82 -4.62 1.85 15.61
CA GLN A 82 -4.57 3.12 14.88
C GLN A 82 -4.05 2.95 13.46
N ALA A 83 -3.02 2.12 13.25
CA ALA A 83 -2.51 1.79 11.92
C ALA A 83 -3.59 1.13 11.06
N ALA A 84 -4.34 0.19 11.63
CA ALA A 84 -5.46 -0.48 10.96
C ALA A 84 -6.62 0.48 10.67
N GLN A 85 -6.94 1.40 11.57
CA GLN A 85 -7.96 2.42 11.34
C GLN A 85 -7.56 3.34 10.17
N LEU A 86 -6.30 3.77 10.12
CA LEU A 86 -5.78 4.56 9.00
C LEU A 86 -5.90 3.81 7.67
N ALA A 87 -5.57 2.51 7.66
CA ALA A 87 -5.69 1.66 6.48
C ALA A 87 -7.15 1.55 5.99
N LEU A 88 -8.08 1.41 6.93
CA LEU A 88 -9.52 1.37 6.64
C LEU A 88 -10.01 2.71 6.06
N ASP A 89 -9.67 3.82 6.70
CA ASP A 89 -10.06 5.17 6.29
C ASP A 89 -9.50 5.55 4.91
N ALA A 90 -8.29 5.09 4.62
CA ALA A 90 -7.61 5.30 3.34
C ALA A 90 -8.06 4.32 2.24
N ASN A 91 -8.90 3.34 2.56
CA ASN A 91 -9.32 2.28 1.62
C ASN A 91 -8.12 1.61 0.94
N VAL A 92 -7.08 1.25 1.70
CA VAL A 92 -5.94 0.52 1.16
C VAL A 92 -6.33 -0.93 0.85
N ARG A 93 -5.60 -1.60 -0.04
CA ARG A 93 -5.91 -2.99 -0.35
C ARG A 93 -5.31 -3.96 0.67
N GLN A 94 -4.10 -3.69 1.15
CA GLN A 94 -3.40 -4.51 2.14
C GLN A 94 -2.58 -3.64 3.09
N LEU A 95 -2.57 -4.01 4.37
CA LEU A 95 -1.76 -3.41 5.42
C LEU A 95 -0.65 -4.37 5.85
N VAL A 96 0.55 -3.87 5.95
CA VAL A 96 1.69 -4.52 6.60
C VAL A 96 2.02 -3.71 7.84
N ILE A 97 1.94 -4.32 9.01
CA ILE A 97 2.37 -3.68 10.26
C ILE A 97 3.76 -4.16 10.65
N GLY A 98 4.56 -3.23 11.18
CA GLY A 98 5.94 -3.51 11.60
C GLY A 98 6.44 -2.48 12.60
N HIS A 99 7.77 -2.45 12.84
CA HIS A 99 8.41 -1.54 13.80
C HIS A 99 7.88 -1.75 15.22
N PHE A 100 7.85 -3.00 15.67
CA PHE A 100 7.30 -3.38 16.96
C PHE A 100 8.24 -3.02 18.12
N SER A 101 7.67 -2.64 19.26
CA SER A 101 8.46 -2.44 20.49
C SER A 101 9.04 -3.78 20.94
N ALA A 102 10.31 -3.79 21.33
CA ALA A 102 10.99 -4.98 21.88
C ALA A 102 10.34 -5.56 23.15
N ARG A 103 9.33 -4.89 23.71
CA ARG A 103 8.55 -5.40 24.84
C ARG A 103 7.62 -6.56 24.49
N TYR A 104 7.29 -6.69 23.20
CA TYR A 104 6.43 -7.77 22.73
C TYR A 104 7.31 -8.96 22.31
N GLU A 105 7.26 -10.04 23.08
CA GLU A 105 7.89 -11.31 22.71
C GLU A 105 7.08 -12.05 21.64
N ASP A 106 5.78 -11.74 21.55
CA ASP A 106 4.85 -12.26 20.55
C ASP A 106 4.04 -11.10 19.94
N GLU A 107 4.31 -10.79 18.68
CA GLU A 107 3.63 -9.75 17.94
C GLU A 107 2.22 -10.14 17.50
N SER A 108 1.79 -11.38 17.73
CA SER A 108 0.44 -11.84 17.38
C SER A 108 -0.66 -11.01 18.03
N VAL A 109 -0.41 -10.44 19.21
CA VAL A 109 -1.35 -9.54 19.88
C VAL A 109 -1.61 -8.28 19.06
N LEU A 110 -0.58 -7.73 18.44
CA LEU A 110 -0.69 -6.55 17.57
C LEU A 110 -1.42 -6.89 16.28
N LEU A 111 -1.13 -8.07 15.72
CA LEU A 111 -1.84 -8.56 14.54
C LEU A 111 -3.34 -8.76 14.81
N HIS A 112 -3.69 -9.35 15.97
CA HIS A 112 -5.09 -9.54 16.35
C HIS A 112 -5.84 -8.20 16.47
N GLU A 113 -5.24 -7.20 17.13
CA GLU A 113 -5.85 -5.87 17.24
C GLU A 113 -6.05 -5.22 15.88
N ALA A 114 -5.04 -5.24 15.03
CA ALA A 114 -5.11 -4.63 13.72
C ALA A 114 -6.11 -5.36 12.81
N SER A 115 -6.07 -6.71 12.78
CA SER A 115 -6.92 -7.51 11.91
C SER A 115 -8.40 -7.46 12.31
N ALA A 116 -8.71 -7.17 13.56
CA ALA A 116 -10.09 -6.94 14.03
C ALA A 116 -10.72 -5.70 13.38
N ILE A 117 -9.90 -4.71 12.99
CA ILE A 117 -10.33 -3.47 12.33
C ILE A 117 -10.16 -3.59 10.82
N PHE A 118 -9.01 -4.07 10.37
CA PHE A 118 -8.66 -4.23 8.96
C PHE A 118 -8.16 -5.65 8.69
N PRO A 119 -9.04 -6.57 8.24
CA PRO A 119 -8.71 -8.00 8.08
C PRO A 119 -7.53 -8.29 7.15
N GLN A 120 -7.30 -7.45 6.13
CA GLN A 120 -6.19 -7.59 5.19
C GLN A 120 -4.86 -7.08 5.78
N THR A 121 -4.58 -7.46 7.03
CA THR A 121 -3.36 -7.09 7.76
C THR A 121 -2.42 -8.28 7.89
N ILE A 122 -1.13 -8.04 7.67
CA ILE A 122 -0.05 -9.01 7.89
C ILE A 122 1.07 -8.39 8.72
N LEU A 123 1.82 -9.24 9.44
CA LEU A 123 3.03 -8.83 10.15
C LEU A 123 4.21 -8.72 9.18
N ALA A 124 4.98 -7.65 9.30
CA ALA A 124 6.30 -7.59 8.70
C ALA A 124 7.24 -8.57 9.41
N LYS A 125 7.97 -9.34 8.63
CA LYS A 125 9.00 -10.27 9.11
C LYS A 125 10.27 -10.10 8.27
N GLU A 126 11.41 -10.44 8.85
CA GLU A 126 12.66 -10.51 8.11
C GLU A 126 12.54 -11.48 6.94
N ASN A 127 13.12 -11.14 5.81
CA ASN A 127 13.07 -11.90 4.55
C ASN A 127 11.67 -12.06 3.92
N LEU A 128 10.65 -11.38 4.46
CA LEU A 128 9.32 -11.39 3.86
C LEU A 128 9.31 -10.56 2.58
N CYS A 129 8.91 -11.18 1.49
CA CYS A 129 8.66 -10.52 0.22
C CYS A 129 7.17 -10.46 -0.05
N ILE A 130 6.69 -9.27 -0.41
CA ILE A 130 5.29 -9.03 -0.70
C ILE A 130 5.17 -8.50 -2.12
N ASP A 131 4.43 -9.23 -2.94
CA ASP A 131 4.12 -8.76 -4.28
C ASP A 131 2.95 -7.78 -4.24
N VAL A 132 3.22 -6.52 -4.60
CA VAL A 132 2.20 -5.46 -4.63
C VAL A 132 1.08 -5.76 -5.63
N ASP A 133 1.29 -6.68 -6.58
CA ASP A 133 0.31 -7.09 -7.58
C ASP A 133 -0.86 -7.86 -7.06
N GLY A 134 -0.57 -8.87 -6.32
CA GLY A 134 -1.54 -9.87 -5.93
C GLY A 134 -1.67 -10.06 -4.43
N GLY A 135 -0.88 -9.31 -3.64
CA GLY A 135 -0.78 -9.57 -2.21
C GLY A 135 -0.14 -10.93 -1.92
N THR A 136 0.59 -11.50 -2.89
CA THR A 136 1.32 -12.75 -2.68
C THR A 136 2.46 -12.50 -1.71
N VAL A 137 2.48 -13.28 -0.65
CA VAL A 137 3.49 -13.22 0.41
C VAL A 137 4.33 -14.48 0.30
N TYR A 138 5.65 -14.34 0.24
CA TYR A 138 6.58 -15.47 0.24
C TYR A 138 7.86 -15.13 1.00
N GLU A 139 8.46 -16.13 1.61
CA GLU A 139 9.77 -15.99 2.27
C GLU A 139 10.88 -16.35 1.27
N LYS A 140 11.98 -15.59 1.33
CA LYS A 140 13.20 -15.85 0.55
C LYS A 140 14.18 -16.66 1.36
#